data_3dc042a363e396dc6280eea3c74d3968
#
_entry.id   3dc042a363e396dc6280eea3c74d3968
#
_cell.length_a   1.000
_cell.length_b   1.000
_cell.length_c   1.000
_cell.angle_alpha   90.00
_cell.angle_beta   90.00
_cell.angle_gamma   90.00
#
_symmetry.space_group_name_H-M   'P 1'
#
loop_
_entity.id
_entity.type
_entity.pdbx_description
1 polymer ?
#
loop_
_entity_poly.entity_id
_entity_poly.type
_entity_poly.pdbx_seq_one_letter_code
_entity_poly.pdbx_strand_id
1 'polypeptide(L)'
;MSTDVYTSPLSERYASKEMQYIFSQDMKFRTWRKLWIALAETEKELGLAITQEQIDELKAHADDINYDVAKAREKEVRHDVMSHVYAYGVQCPKAKGIIHLGATSCYVGDNTDIIIMTEALKLVKKKLVNVIAELASFADKYKAQPTLAFTHFQPAQPTTVGKRATLWLQEFYLDLEDLNYVLSTMKLLGCKGTTGTQASFLELFDGDQEKIDKIDPMIAEKMGFKDCFPVSGQTYSRKVDTRVANILAGIAASAHKMSNDIRLLQHLKEVEEPFEKSQIGSSAMAYKRNPMRSERIASLSRYVMIDALNPAITSATQWFERTLDDSANKRLSIPEGFLAIDGILDLCLNVVDGLVVYPKVIEKHMMSELPFMATENIMMDAVKAGGDRQELHERIRELSMEAGKTVKVEGNDNNLLELIAADPAFNLSLDDLKKSMDPAKYVGRSKEQVESFLTKVIAPVLEENKAMLGVKAEINV
;
A
#
# COMPACT_ATOMS: atom_id res chain seq x y z
N MET A 1 17.67 23.25 9.47
CA MET A 1 17.12 22.54 10.63
C MET A 1 18.26 22.35 11.63
N SER A 2 17.96 22.42 12.91
CA SER A 2 18.96 22.14 13.93
C SER A 2 19.35 20.66 13.87
N THR A 3 20.65 20.35 14.00
CA THR A 3 21.19 18.99 13.92
C THR A 3 21.34 18.33 15.30
N ASP A 4 20.94 19.03 16.35
CA ASP A 4 21.02 18.64 17.75
C ASP A 4 19.70 18.16 18.37
N VAL A 5 18.68 17.93 17.51
CA VAL A 5 17.36 17.43 17.89
C VAL A 5 17.02 16.18 17.07
N TYR A 6 16.27 15.28 17.69
CA TYR A 6 15.76 14.11 16.98
C TYR A 6 14.71 14.52 15.93
N THR A 7 14.85 13.96 14.73
CA THR A 7 13.86 14.06 13.66
C THR A 7 13.47 12.66 13.19
N SER A 8 12.23 12.48 12.77
CA SER A 8 11.73 11.18 12.31
C SER A 8 12.34 10.80 10.96
N PRO A 9 12.96 9.62 10.81
CA PRO A 9 13.43 9.12 9.52
C PRO A 9 12.30 9.00 8.48
N LEU A 10 11.06 8.82 8.92
CA LEU A 10 9.90 8.79 8.01
C LEU A 10 9.75 10.10 7.25
N SER A 11 9.89 11.23 7.92
CA SER A 11 9.78 12.56 7.29
C SER A 11 11.04 12.96 6.53
N GLU A 12 12.23 12.58 7.03
CA GLU A 12 13.49 13.02 6.41
C GLU A 12 13.90 12.20 5.20
N ARG A 13 13.57 10.90 5.20
CA ARG A 13 14.16 9.96 4.24
C ARG A 13 13.14 9.23 3.37
N TYR A 14 11.92 8.98 3.84
CA TYR A 14 11.05 8.00 3.20
C TYR A 14 9.78 8.59 2.61
N ALA A 15 9.06 9.42 3.37
CA ALA A 15 7.79 9.96 2.92
C ALA A 15 7.96 11.10 1.90
N SER A 16 7.09 11.13 0.91
CA SER A 16 6.99 12.24 -0.03
C SER A 16 6.60 13.56 0.67
N LYS A 17 6.94 14.69 0.06
CA LYS A 17 6.52 15.99 0.55
C LYS A 17 4.99 16.15 0.53
N GLU A 18 4.31 15.51 -0.43
CA GLU A 18 2.86 15.53 -0.56
C GLU A 18 2.21 14.87 0.67
N MET A 19 2.66 13.68 1.08
CA MET A 19 2.14 13.01 2.28
C MET A 19 2.49 13.78 3.56
N GLN A 20 3.69 14.33 3.66
CA GLN A 20 4.09 15.18 4.80
C GLN A 20 3.22 16.42 4.92
N TYR A 21 2.84 17.06 3.79
CA TYR A 21 1.95 18.21 3.80
C TYR A 21 0.55 17.84 4.30
N ILE A 22 0.01 16.70 3.89
CA ILE A 22 -1.32 16.22 4.35
C ILE A 22 -1.38 16.12 5.88
N PHE A 23 -0.30 15.71 6.54
CA PHE A 23 -0.22 15.63 8.01
C PHE A 23 0.40 16.85 8.67
N SER A 24 0.61 17.95 7.95
CA SER A 24 1.19 19.18 8.48
C SER A 24 0.21 19.98 9.34
N GLN A 25 0.76 20.87 10.16
CA GLN A 25 -0.04 21.85 10.90
C GLN A 25 -0.84 22.77 9.96
N ASP A 26 -0.26 23.15 8.82
CA ASP A 26 -0.95 23.98 7.83
C ASP A 26 -2.22 23.30 7.31
N MET A 27 -2.12 22.06 6.88
CA MET A 27 -3.30 21.29 6.43
C MET A 27 -4.34 21.16 7.54
N LYS A 28 -3.91 20.84 8.76
CA LYS A 28 -4.78 20.70 9.93
C LYS A 28 -5.55 21.98 10.22
N PHE A 29 -4.86 23.08 10.41
CA PHE A 29 -5.50 24.31 10.91
C PHE A 29 -6.23 25.09 9.82
N ARG A 30 -5.83 25.00 8.56
CA ARG A 30 -6.63 25.48 7.42
C ARG A 30 -7.94 24.69 7.30
N THR A 31 -7.91 23.38 7.54
CA THR A 31 -9.12 22.57 7.56
C THR A 31 -10.05 22.97 8.72
N TRP A 32 -9.52 23.30 9.90
CA TRP A 32 -10.33 23.83 10.99
C TRP A 32 -11.05 25.14 10.58
N ARG A 33 -10.36 26.06 9.93
CA ARG A 33 -10.98 27.30 9.45
C ARG A 33 -12.06 27.05 8.40
N LYS A 34 -11.83 26.12 7.47
CA LYS A 34 -12.86 25.71 6.49
C LYS A 34 -14.09 25.12 7.19
N LEU A 35 -13.91 24.32 8.22
CA LEU A 35 -15.01 23.75 9.01
C LEU A 35 -15.78 24.84 9.76
N TRP A 36 -15.10 25.83 10.36
CA TRP A 36 -15.80 26.96 11.01
C TRP A 36 -16.54 27.83 10.00
N ILE A 37 -16.01 28.05 8.80
CA ILE A 37 -16.71 28.74 7.72
C ILE A 37 -17.95 27.94 7.30
N ALA A 38 -17.80 26.63 7.05
CA ALA A 38 -18.92 25.77 6.68
C ALA A 38 -20.03 25.75 7.76
N LEU A 39 -19.64 25.76 9.03
CA LEU A 39 -20.59 25.86 10.16
C LEU A 39 -21.35 27.20 10.12
N ALA A 40 -20.64 28.33 10.06
CA ALA A 40 -21.25 29.67 10.05
C ALA A 40 -22.17 29.88 8.83
N GLU A 41 -21.79 29.40 7.66
CA GLU A 41 -22.64 29.42 6.47
C GLU A 41 -23.91 28.58 6.67
N THR A 42 -23.77 27.35 7.19
CA THR A 42 -24.89 26.47 7.44
C THR A 42 -25.86 27.06 8.47
N GLU A 43 -25.34 27.59 9.57
CA GLU A 43 -26.13 28.24 10.62
C GLU A 43 -26.88 29.47 10.08
N LYS A 44 -26.25 30.30 9.23
CA LYS A 44 -26.90 31.41 8.55
C LYS A 44 -28.03 30.93 7.63
N GLU A 45 -27.75 29.94 6.79
CA GLU A 45 -28.75 29.39 5.86
C GLU A 45 -29.96 28.79 6.58
N LEU A 46 -29.77 28.26 7.78
CA LEU A 46 -30.82 27.75 8.66
C LEU A 46 -31.53 28.84 9.51
N GLY A 47 -31.09 30.10 9.38
CA GLY A 47 -31.80 31.26 9.92
C GLY A 47 -31.26 31.87 11.20
N LEU A 48 -30.02 31.53 11.63
CA LEU A 48 -29.35 32.25 12.70
C LEU A 48 -28.92 33.66 12.21
N ALA A 49 -28.84 34.59 13.14
CA ALA A 49 -28.50 36.02 12.87
C ALA A 49 -27.00 36.17 12.58
N ILE A 50 -26.50 35.52 11.53
CA ILE A 50 -25.13 35.61 11.02
C ILE A 50 -25.14 36.44 9.74
N THR A 51 -24.29 37.45 9.67
CA THR A 51 -24.25 38.38 8.51
C THR A 51 -23.29 37.85 7.42
N GLN A 52 -23.53 38.28 6.18
CA GLN A 52 -22.60 37.94 5.09
C GLN A 52 -21.20 38.55 5.33
N GLU A 53 -21.14 39.75 5.92
CA GLU A 53 -19.89 40.40 6.26
C GLU A 53 -19.04 39.61 7.23
N GLN A 54 -19.65 38.92 8.21
CA GLN A 54 -18.94 38.00 9.13
C GLN A 54 -18.37 36.80 8.39
N ILE A 55 -19.14 36.18 7.50
CA ILE A 55 -18.68 35.04 6.69
C ILE A 55 -17.54 35.46 5.75
N ASP A 56 -17.65 36.64 5.08
CA ASP A 56 -16.64 37.12 4.17
C ASP A 56 -15.32 37.43 4.91
N GLU A 57 -15.40 37.96 6.13
CA GLU A 57 -14.24 38.17 6.99
C GLU A 57 -13.56 36.84 7.36
N LEU A 58 -14.31 35.81 7.73
CA LEU A 58 -13.76 34.49 7.97
C LEU A 58 -13.06 33.91 6.72
N LYS A 59 -13.69 34.00 5.56
CA LYS A 59 -13.12 33.55 4.29
C LYS A 59 -11.83 34.28 3.91
N ALA A 60 -11.76 35.57 4.15
CA ALA A 60 -10.58 36.38 3.86
C ALA A 60 -9.35 35.93 4.65
N HIS A 61 -9.54 35.33 5.82
CA HIS A 61 -8.48 34.83 6.70
C HIS A 61 -8.47 33.29 6.82
N ALA A 62 -8.96 32.56 5.81
CA ALA A 62 -9.01 31.09 5.87
C ALA A 62 -7.63 30.43 5.88
N ASP A 63 -6.65 31.02 5.22
CA ASP A 63 -5.35 30.43 4.95
C ASP A 63 -4.16 31.09 5.67
N ASP A 64 -4.29 32.33 6.16
CA ASP A 64 -3.22 33.10 6.81
C ASP A 64 -3.22 32.95 8.34
N ILE A 65 -2.90 31.75 8.82
CA ILE A 65 -2.97 31.42 10.24
C ILE A 65 -1.88 32.12 11.04
N ASN A 66 -2.26 32.87 12.08
CA ASN A 66 -1.32 33.46 13.02
C ASN A 66 -0.93 32.45 14.12
N TYR A 67 0.11 31.66 13.83
CA TYR A 67 0.61 30.65 14.74
C TYR A 67 1.18 31.21 16.05
N ASP A 68 1.76 32.40 16.03
CA ASP A 68 2.37 32.98 17.23
C ASP A 68 1.31 33.36 18.25
N VAL A 69 0.20 33.97 17.79
CA VAL A 69 -0.96 34.28 18.65
C VAL A 69 -1.60 33.02 19.18
N ALA A 70 -1.79 32.00 18.34
CA ALA A 70 -2.36 30.72 18.76
C ALA A 70 -1.50 30.03 19.83
N LYS A 71 -0.19 29.93 19.61
CA LYS A 71 0.78 29.33 20.54
C LYS A 71 0.87 30.08 21.86
N ALA A 72 0.90 31.42 21.81
CA ALA A 72 0.90 32.24 23.03
C ALA A 72 -0.37 31.98 23.87
N ARG A 73 -1.54 31.96 23.21
CA ARG A 73 -2.81 31.70 23.89
C ARG A 73 -2.90 30.27 24.44
N GLU A 74 -2.37 29.28 23.73
CA GLU A 74 -2.37 27.88 24.18
C GLU A 74 -1.54 27.69 25.46
N LYS A 75 -0.43 28.41 25.60
CA LYS A 75 0.37 28.42 26.86
C LYS A 75 -0.43 28.90 28.05
N GLU A 76 -1.36 29.83 27.85
CA GLU A 76 -2.21 30.38 28.92
C GLU A 76 -3.37 29.44 29.27
N VAL A 77 -4.14 29.01 28.24
CA VAL A 77 -5.40 28.31 28.45
C VAL A 77 -5.30 26.78 28.37
N ARG A 78 -4.17 26.24 27.93
CA ARG A 78 -3.90 24.79 27.81
C ARG A 78 -4.93 24.03 26.96
N HIS A 79 -5.43 24.69 25.89
CA HIS A 79 -6.46 24.15 25.03
C HIS A 79 -6.24 24.65 23.56
N ASP A 80 -5.87 23.72 22.69
CA ASP A 80 -5.48 24.00 21.29
C ASP A 80 -6.64 24.63 20.48
N VAL A 81 -7.84 24.02 20.49
CA VAL A 81 -8.97 24.50 19.71
C VAL A 81 -9.39 25.92 20.13
N MET A 82 -9.51 26.17 21.45
CA MET A 82 -9.88 27.50 21.95
C MET A 82 -8.79 28.55 21.67
N SER A 83 -7.54 28.15 21.58
CA SER A 83 -6.43 29.02 21.20
C SER A 83 -6.52 29.43 19.73
N HIS A 84 -6.89 28.53 18.85
CA HIS A 84 -7.12 28.83 17.44
C HIS A 84 -8.42 29.60 17.21
N VAL A 85 -9.50 29.35 17.97
CA VAL A 85 -10.71 30.21 17.97
C VAL A 85 -10.34 31.64 18.33
N TYR A 86 -9.54 31.83 19.39
CA TYR A 86 -9.05 33.13 19.79
C TYR A 86 -8.21 33.81 18.70
N ALA A 87 -7.22 33.12 18.16
CA ALA A 87 -6.34 33.66 17.12
C ALA A 87 -7.11 34.03 15.86
N TYR A 88 -8.11 33.26 15.47
CA TYR A 88 -9.00 33.56 14.35
C TYR A 88 -9.88 34.77 14.66
N GLY A 89 -10.42 34.88 15.87
CA GLY A 89 -11.21 36.04 16.30
C GLY A 89 -10.43 37.35 16.37
N VAL A 90 -9.11 37.30 16.63
CA VAL A 90 -8.22 38.48 16.56
C VAL A 90 -8.12 39.01 15.11
N GLN A 91 -8.04 38.09 14.13
CA GLN A 91 -8.01 38.43 12.71
C GLN A 91 -9.40 38.81 12.18
N CYS A 92 -10.49 38.28 12.78
CA CYS A 92 -11.87 38.44 12.35
C CYS A 92 -12.72 39.09 13.45
N PRO A 93 -12.52 40.39 13.78
CA PRO A 93 -13.20 41.03 14.90
C PRO A 93 -14.73 41.09 14.76
N LYS A 94 -15.29 41.16 13.54
CA LYS A 94 -16.73 41.15 13.28
C LYS A 94 -17.34 39.78 13.46
N ALA A 95 -16.61 38.75 13.04
CA ALA A 95 -17.04 37.36 13.15
C ALA A 95 -16.69 36.68 14.48
N LYS A 96 -15.91 37.32 15.35
CA LYS A 96 -15.40 36.76 16.59
C LYS A 96 -16.47 36.02 17.42
N GLY A 97 -17.68 36.55 17.48
CA GLY A 97 -18.76 36.00 18.30
C GLY A 97 -19.45 34.79 17.70
N ILE A 98 -19.21 34.44 16.45
CA ILE A 98 -19.86 33.32 15.76
C ILE A 98 -18.91 32.17 15.46
N ILE A 99 -17.60 32.32 15.71
CA ILE A 99 -16.64 31.23 15.50
C ILE A 99 -16.94 30.11 16.50
N HIS A 100 -17.10 28.88 15.98
CA HIS A 100 -17.33 27.70 16.81
C HIS A 100 -18.69 27.68 17.58
N LEU A 101 -19.69 28.38 17.06
CA LEU A 101 -21.01 28.49 17.71
C LEU A 101 -21.68 27.11 17.81
N GLY A 102 -22.19 26.76 18.99
CA GLY A 102 -22.81 25.45 19.27
C GLY A 102 -21.89 24.23 19.22
N ALA A 103 -20.67 24.38 18.69
CA ALA A 103 -19.76 23.25 18.47
C ALA A 103 -18.90 22.92 19.70
N THR A 104 -18.32 21.72 19.71
CA THR A 104 -17.28 21.28 20.63
C THR A 104 -15.98 21.07 19.90
N SER A 105 -14.86 20.91 20.61
CA SER A 105 -13.52 20.75 20.02
C SER A 105 -13.45 19.61 19.01
N CYS A 106 -14.21 18.51 19.22
CA CYS A 106 -14.23 17.39 18.29
C CYS A 106 -14.91 17.72 16.95
N TYR A 107 -15.71 18.79 16.86
CA TYR A 107 -16.23 19.25 15.57
C TYR A 107 -15.08 19.52 14.58
N VAL A 108 -14.11 20.34 14.97
CA VAL A 108 -12.96 20.59 14.08
C VAL A 108 -11.92 19.48 14.13
N GLY A 109 -11.64 18.91 15.30
CA GLY A 109 -10.63 17.87 15.47
C GLY A 109 -10.96 16.61 14.68
N ASP A 110 -12.09 16.01 14.95
CA ASP A 110 -12.48 14.73 14.39
C ASP A 110 -12.89 14.80 12.91
N ASN A 111 -13.63 15.86 12.51
CA ASN A 111 -13.91 16.06 11.08
C ASN A 111 -12.61 16.26 10.28
N THR A 112 -11.66 17.01 10.82
CA THR A 112 -10.34 17.19 10.17
C THR A 112 -9.57 15.88 10.06
N ASP A 113 -9.57 15.04 11.08
CA ASP A 113 -8.90 13.74 11.03
C ASP A 113 -9.47 12.86 9.92
N ILE A 114 -10.80 12.83 9.75
CA ILE A 114 -11.46 12.13 8.63
C ILE A 114 -11.04 12.70 7.28
N ILE A 115 -11.02 14.02 7.14
CA ILE A 115 -10.62 14.70 5.89
C ILE A 115 -9.18 14.37 5.55
N ILE A 116 -8.25 14.51 6.50
CA ILE A 116 -6.83 14.22 6.32
C ILE A 116 -6.61 12.75 5.95
N MET A 117 -7.22 11.81 6.67
CA MET A 117 -7.12 10.38 6.35
C MET A 117 -7.67 10.09 4.95
N THR A 118 -8.76 10.73 4.55
CA THR A 118 -9.35 10.55 3.21
C THR A 118 -8.40 11.05 2.12
N GLU A 119 -7.79 12.22 2.28
CA GLU A 119 -6.80 12.74 1.32
C GLU A 119 -5.55 11.86 1.27
N ALA A 120 -5.07 11.38 2.42
CA ALA A 120 -3.95 10.46 2.49
C ALA A 120 -4.26 9.11 1.81
N LEU A 121 -5.46 8.54 2.01
CA LEU A 121 -5.90 7.32 1.31
C LEU A 121 -6.00 7.53 -0.21
N LYS A 122 -6.43 8.71 -0.68
CA LYS A 122 -6.42 9.05 -2.12
C LYS A 122 -5.00 9.06 -2.69
N LEU A 123 -4.03 9.60 -1.95
CA LEU A 123 -2.63 9.57 -2.37
C LEU A 123 -2.07 8.15 -2.38
N VAL A 124 -2.38 7.34 -1.37
CA VAL A 124 -2.03 5.91 -1.33
C VAL A 124 -2.64 5.18 -2.53
N LYS A 125 -3.92 5.41 -2.84
CA LYS A 125 -4.59 4.84 -4.03
C LYS A 125 -3.84 5.21 -5.32
N LYS A 126 -3.51 6.49 -5.48
CA LYS A 126 -2.77 6.98 -6.65
C LYS A 126 -1.45 6.23 -6.84
N LYS A 127 -0.65 6.06 -5.79
CA LYS A 127 0.63 5.32 -5.84
C LYS A 127 0.42 3.83 -6.06
N LEU A 128 -0.55 3.21 -5.39
CA LEU A 128 -0.86 1.79 -5.53
C LEU A 128 -1.29 1.43 -6.95
N VAL A 129 -2.12 2.26 -7.60
CA VAL A 129 -2.52 2.09 -9.01
C VAL A 129 -1.30 2.12 -9.94
N ASN A 130 -0.31 2.97 -9.66
CA ASN A 130 0.93 3.01 -10.44
C ASN A 130 1.82 1.78 -10.20
N VAL A 131 1.92 1.25 -8.97
CA VAL A 131 2.59 -0.03 -8.70
C VAL A 131 1.93 -1.17 -9.49
N ILE A 132 0.60 -1.21 -9.51
CA ILE A 132 -0.18 -2.18 -10.32
C ILE A 132 0.14 -2.04 -11.80
N ALA A 133 0.22 -0.81 -12.33
CA ALA A 133 0.52 -0.56 -13.73
C ALA A 133 1.94 -1.02 -14.12
N GLU A 134 2.94 -0.73 -13.30
CA GLU A 134 4.33 -1.16 -13.55
C GLU A 134 4.47 -2.69 -13.43
N LEU A 135 3.84 -3.31 -12.44
CA LEU A 135 3.83 -4.78 -12.33
C LEU A 135 3.12 -5.44 -13.52
N ALA A 136 2.04 -4.84 -14.02
CA ALA A 136 1.33 -5.34 -15.21
C ALA A 136 2.23 -5.27 -16.45
N SER A 137 2.94 -4.16 -16.64
CA SER A 137 3.91 -3.99 -17.73
C SER A 137 5.04 -5.01 -17.63
N PHE A 138 5.61 -5.21 -16.43
CA PHE A 138 6.65 -6.20 -16.20
C PHE A 138 6.14 -7.63 -16.46
N ALA A 139 4.96 -7.97 -15.99
CA ALA A 139 4.35 -9.29 -16.20
C ALA A 139 4.10 -9.57 -17.69
N ASP A 140 3.60 -8.59 -18.44
CA ASP A 140 3.39 -8.73 -19.89
C ASP A 140 4.69 -8.92 -20.65
N LYS A 141 5.71 -8.14 -20.32
CA LYS A 141 7.05 -8.22 -20.94
C LYS A 141 7.67 -9.61 -20.80
N TYR A 142 7.49 -10.25 -19.66
CA TYR A 142 8.13 -11.54 -19.33
C TYR A 142 7.16 -12.72 -19.26
N LYS A 143 5.95 -12.59 -19.81
CA LYS A 143 4.91 -13.63 -19.80
C LYS A 143 5.32 -14.95 -20.44
N ALA A 144 6.26 -14.90 -21.39
CA ALA A 144 6.76 -16.07 -22.09
C ALA A 144 8.19 -16.51 -21.65
N GLN A 145 8.82 -15.80 -20.69
CA GLN A 145 10.17 -16.16 -20.20
C GLN A 145 10.08 -17.30 -19.20
N PRO A 146 10.48 -18.54 -19.53
CA PRO A 146 10.48 -19.67 -18.59
C PRO A 146 11.42 -19.43 -17.41
N THR A 147 11.02 -19.93 -16.23
CA THR A 147 11.82 -19.95 -15.01
C THR A 147 11.41 -21.13 -14.14
N LEU A 148 12.30 -21.61 -13.27
CA LEU A 148 11.91 -22.58 -12.24
C LEU A 148 10.88 -22.00 -11.29
N ALA A 149 9.82 -22.73 -11.02
CA ALA A 149 8.98 -22.45 -9.86
C ALA A 149 9.55 -23.18 -8.63
N PHE A 150 9.24 -22.65 -7.46
CA PHE A 150 9.65 -23.23 -6.18
C PHE A 150 8.43 -23.47 -5.31
N THR A 151 8.30 -24.69 -4.80
CA THR A 151 7.39 -25.03 -3.70
C THR A 151 8.22 -25.53 -2.53
N HIS A 152 7.91 -25.10 -1.32
CA HIS A 152 8.76 -25.38 -0.15
C HIS A 152 10.22 -24.96 -0.34
N PHE A 153 10.44 -23.96 -1.19
CA PHE A 153 11.73 -23.47 -1.66
C PHE A 153 12.58 -24.56 -2.34
N GLN A 154 11.95 -25.60 -2.88
CA GLN A 154 12.57 -26.63 -3.72
C GLN A 154 12.12 -26.43 -5.17
N PRO A 155 12.99 -26.75 -6.15
CA PRO A 155 12.64 -26.71 -7.56
C PRO A 155 11.40 -27.56 -7.83
N ALA A 156 10.45 -26.96 -8.55
CA ALA A 156 9.21 -27.59 -8.98
C ALA A 156 9.02 -27.40 -10.49
N GLN A 157 7.82 -27.74 -10.99
CA GLN A 157 7.54 -27.55 -12.42
C GLN A 157 7.81 -26.09 -12.86
N PRO A 158 8.28 -25.88 -14.10
CA PRO A 158 8.53 -24.55 -14.63
C PRO A 158 7.28 -23.67 -14.67
N THR A 159 7.50 -22.38 -14.54
CA THR A 159 6.53 -21.31 -14.77
C THR A 159 7.16 -20.25 -15.68
N THR A 160 6.59 -19.04 -15.73
CA THR A 160 7.26 -17.90 -16.37
C THR A 160 7.52 -16.78 -15.37
N VAL A 161 8.52 -15.95 -15.66
CA VAL A 161 8.81 -14.74 -14.86
C VAL A 161 7.60 -13.84 -14.75
N GLY A 162 6.89 -13.62 -15.87
CA GLY A 162 5.66 -12.83 -15.89
C GLY A 162 4.54 -13.46 -15.06
N LYS A 163 4.39 -14.79 -15.09
CA LYS A 163 3.39 -15.48 -14.26
C LYS A 163 3.70 -15.33 -12.76
N ARG A 164 4.96 -15.39 -12.35
CA ARG A 164 5.37 -15.09 -10.97
C ARG A 164 5.01 -13.66 -10.57
N ALA A 165 5.25 -12.69 -11.44
CA ALA A 165 4.91 -11.29 -11.19
C ALA A 165 3.40 -11.06 -11.03
N THR A 166 2.54 -11.85 -11.71
CA THR A 166 1.09 -11.76 -11.50
C THR A 166 0.65 -12.18 -10.10
N LEU A 167 1.43 -12.94 -9.35
CA LEU A 167 1.13 -13.26 -7.95
C LEU A 167 1.26 -12.00 -7.09
N TRP A 168 2.31 -11.21 -7.28
CA TRP A 168 2.49 -9.93 -6.60
C TRP A 168 1.42 -8.91 -7.02
N LEU A 169 1.17 -8.84 -8.32
CA LEU A 169 0.15 -7.96 -8.90
C LEU A 169 -1.25 -8.24 -8.36
N GLN A 170 -1.61 -9.51 -8.18
CA GLN A 170 -2.91 -9.90 -7.64
C GLN A 170 -3.09 -9.45 -6.19
N GLU A 171 -2.04 -9.53 -5.35
CA GLU A 171 -2.11 -9.08 -3.96
C GLU A 171 -2.36 -7.56 -3.88
N PHE A 172 -1.61 -6.75 -4.64
CA PHE A 172 -1.88 -5.31 -4.71
C PHE A 172 -3.24 -4.96 -5.33
N TYR A 173 -3.75 -5.78 -6.25
CA TYR A 173 -5.10 -5.61 -6.78
C TYR A 173 -6.16 -5.83 -5.69
N LEU A 174 -6.04 -6.86 -4.88
CA LEU A 174 -6.93 -7.11 -3.73
C LEU A 174 -6.86 -5.95 -2.72
N ASP A 175 -5.66 -5.44 -2.42
CA ASP A 175 -5.50 -4.26 -1.58
C ASP A 175 -6.22 -3.01 -2.17
N LEU A 176 -6.21 -2.84 -3.48
CA LEU A 176 -6.92 -1.74 -4.14
C LEU A 176 -8.45 -1.88 -4.02
N GLU A 177 -8.99 -3.09 -4.12
CA GLU A 177 -10.42 -3.35 -3.90
C GLU A 177 -10.82 -2.95 -2.47
N ASP A 178 -10.06 -3.40 -1.47
CA ASP A 178 -10.29 -3.07 -0.07
C ASP A 178 -10.14 -1.57 0.21
N LEU A 179 -9.11 -0.93 -0.37
CA LEU A 179 -8.90 0.52 -0.26
C LEU A 179 -10.08 1.31 -0.85
N ASN A 180 -10.58 0.93 -2.01
CA ASN A 180 -11.74 1.55 -2.62
C ASN A 180 -12.99 1.40 -1.73
N TYR A 181 -13.17 0.24 -1.12
CA TYR A 181 -14.27 0.02 -0.17
C TYR A 181 -14.14 0.96 1.03
N VAL A 182 -12.97 1.06 1.67
CA VAL A 182 -12.76 1.96 2.81
C VAL A 182 -13.03 3.41 2.41
N LEU A 183 -12.47 3.89 1.29
CA LEU A 183 -12.73 5.24 0.77
C LEU A 183 -14.22 5.51 0.56
N SER A 184 -14.97 4.55 0.06
CA SER A 184 -16.42 4.68 -0.17
C SER A 184 -17.25 4.81 1.11
N THR A 185 -16.68 4.40 2.25
CA THR A 185 -17.34 4.41 3.56
C THR A 185 -16.91 5.55 4.47
N MET A 186 -15.96 6.39 4.02
CA MET A 186 -15.51 7.55 4.79
C MET A 186 -16.63 8.58 4.90
N LYS A 187 -16.98 8.96 6.14
CA LYS A 187 -18.03 9.93 6.48
C LYS A 187 -17.50 10.90 7.52
N LEU A 188 -17.97 12.14 7.50
CA LEU A 188 -17.65 13.10 8.56
C LEU A 188 -18.30 12.71 9.88
N LEU A 189 -17.76 13.21 10.99
CA LEU A 189 -18.44 13.19 12.29
C LEU A 189 -19.73 14.02 12.21
N GLY A 190 -19.65 15.21 11.61
CA GLY A 190 -20.72 16.21 11.61
C GLY A 190 -20.73 17.08 12.86
N CYS A 191 -21.87 17.71 13.12
CA CYS A 191 -22.14 18.59 14.26
C CYS A 191 -22.86 17.80 15.37
N LYS A 192 -22.16 17.00 16.14
CA LYS A 192 -22.76 16.08 17.12
C LYS A 192 -22.85 16.64 18.55
N GLY A 193 -22.02 17.62 18.88
CA GLY A 193 -21.99 18.22 20.22
C GLY A 193 -21.26 17.36 21.27
N THR A 194 -21.42 17.69 22.53
CA THR A 194 -20.62 17.18 23.66
C THR A 194 -20.74 15.66 23.85
N THR A 195 -21.91 15.11 23.64
CA THR A 195 -22.23 13.69 23.87
C THR A 195 -22.86 12.99 22.65
N GLY A 196 -22.84 13.63 21.50
CA GLY A 196 -23.43 13.10 20.27
C GLY A 196 -24.92 13.36 20.10
N THR A 197 -25.52 14.11 21.00
CA THR A 197 -26.99 14.34 21.06
C THR A 197 -27.46 15.60 20.32
N GLN A 198 -26.55 16.42 19.82
CA GLN A 198 -26.80 17.71 19.17
C GLN A 198 -27.53 18.73 20.05
N ALA A 199 -27.51 18.53 21.38
CA ALA A 199 -28.31 19.33 22.33
C ALA A 199 -28.07 20.84 22.21
N SER A 200 -26.79 21.27 22.07
CA SER A 200 -26.46 22.70 21.91
C SER A 200 -26.99 23.30 20.61
N PHE A 201 -26.97 22.52 19.52
CA PHE A 201 -27.58 22.96 18.26
C PHE A 201 -29.08 23.01 18.33
N LEU A 202 -29.71 22.02 18.98
CA LEU A 202 -31.16 22.03 19.19
C LEU A 202 -31.64 23.27 19.99
N GLU A 203 -30.87 23.66 21.01
CA GLU A 203 -31.11 24.87 21.77
C GLU A 203 -30.93 26.14 20.92
N LEU A 204 -29.87 26.23 20.11
CA LEU A 204 -29.64 27.36 19.19
C LEU A 204 -30.78 27.59 18.18
N PHE A 205 -31.47 26.53 17.81
CA PHE A 205 -32.57 26.57 16.86
C PHE A 205 -33.95 26.43 17.53
N ASP A 206 -34.07 26.79 18.82
CA ASP A 206 -35.32 26.80 19.57
C ASP A 206 -36.11 25.47 19.50
N GLY A 207 -35.42 24.34 19.44
CA GLY A 207 -36.01 23.00 19.37
C GLY A 207 -36.47 22.54 17.99
N ASP A 208 -36.11 23.26 16.93
CA ASP A 208 -36.51 22.96 15.55
C ASP A 208 -35.74 21.74 15.01
N GLN A 209 -36.35 20.55 15.12
CA GLN A 209 -35.75 19.28 14.67
C GLN A 209 -35.46 19.25 13.16
N GLU A 210 -36.31 19.88 12.34
CA GLU A 210 -36.10 19.87 10.87
C GLU A 210 -34.84 20.63 10.44
N LYS A 211 -34.50 21.71 11.18
CA LYS A 211 -33.24 22.43 10.97
C LYS A 211 -32.03 21.59 11.40
N ILE A 212 -32.15 20.92 12.55
CA ILE A 212 -31.08 20.07 13.07
C ILE A 212 -30.79 18.91 12.12
N ASP A 213 -31.80 18.27 11.53
CA ASP A 213 -31.64 17.20 10.56
C ASP A 213 -30.90 17.64 9.29
N LYS A 214 -30.89 18.94 8.98
CA LYS A 214 -30.20 19.51 7.80
C LYS A 214 -28.74 19.90 8.08
N ILE A 215 -28.32 20.10 9.32
CA ILE A 215 -26.97 20.58 9.64
C ILE A 215 -25.89 19.65 9.07
N ASP A 216 -25.94 18.38 9.42
CA ASP A 216 -24.92 17.41 9.02
C ASP A 216 -24.81 17.23 7.49
N PRO A 217 -25.91 17.01 6.74
CA PRO A 217 -25.85 16.97 5.28
C PRO A 217 -25.25 18.23 4.64
N MET A 218 -25.61 19.41 5.11
CA MET A 218 -25.11 20.68 4.59
C MET A 218 -23.61 20.86 4.86
N ILE A 219 -23.13 20.47 6.05
CA ILE A 219 -21.70 20.48 6.37
C ILE A 219 -20.95 19.47 5.50
N ALA A 220 -21.48 18.27 5.33
CA ALA A 220 -20.86 17.24 4.49
C ALA A 220 -20.72 17.74 3.05
N GLU A 221 -21.76 18.30 2.46
CA GLU A 221 -21.73 18.87 1.09
C GLU A 221 -20.68 19.98 0.96
N LYS A 222 -20.65 20.94 1.89
CA LYS A 222 -19.67 22.06 1.88
C LYS A 222 -18.23 21.58 2.01
N MET A 223 -18.00 20.45 2.68
CA MET A 223 -16.69 19.83 2.86
C MET A 223 -16.35 18.79 1.80
N GLY A 224 -17.22 18.56 0.80
CA GLY A 224 -17.02 17.62 -0.30
C GLY A 224 -17.19 16.14 0.09
N PHE A 225 -17.95 15.88 1.15
CA PHE A 225 -18.32 14.53 1.59
C PHE A 225 -19.77 14.21 1.27
N LYS A 226 -20.05 12.92 1.12
CA LYS A 226 -21.40 12.46 0.79
C LYS A 226 -22.35 12.56 2.00
N ASP A 227 -21.82 12.34 3.21
CA ASP A 227 -22.65 12.21 4.39
C ASP A 227 -21.82 12.32 5.70
N CYS A 228 -22.52 12.41 6.84
CA CYS A 228 -21.97 12.27 8.17
C CYS A 228 -22.39 10.94 8.79
N PHE A 229 -21.69 10.49 9.85
CA PHE A 229 -22.14 9.34 10.62
C PHE A 229 -23.48 9.65 11.28
N PRO A 230 -24.48 8.74 11.19
CA PRO A 230 -25.82 9.01 11.72
C PRO A 230 -25.83 9.09 13.25
N VAL A 231 -24.99 8.32 13.91
CA VAL A 231 -24.85 8.30 15.37
C VAL A 231 -23.38 8.31 15.78
N SER A 232 -23.08 8.98 16.88
CA SER A 232 -21.74 9.02 17.49
C SER A 232 -21.85 9.40 18.96
N GLY A 233 -20.77 9.29 19.71
CA GLY A 233 -20.57 10.06 20.93
C GLY A 233 -20.06 11.46 20.60
N GLN A 234 -19.16 12.00 21.42
CA GLN A 234 -18.48 13.25 21.11
C GLN A 234 -17.56 13.13 19.90
N THR A 235 -17.03 11.93 19.63
CA THR A 235 -16.10 11.60 18.55
C THR A 235 -16.74 10.62 17.57
N TYR A 236 -16.21 10.53 16.34
CA TYR A 236 -16.54 9.38 15.51
C TYR A 236 -15.98 8.09 16.12
N SER A 237 -16.55 6.95 15.78
CA SER A 237 -16.07 5.66 16.27
C SER A 237 -14.61 5.43 15.85
N ARG A 238 -13.71 5.20 16.80
CA ARG A 238 -12.29 4.86 16.54
C ARG A 238 -12.11 3.56 15.73
N LYS A 239 -13.22 2.85 15.48
CA LYS A 239 -13.26 1.75 14.50
C LYS A 239 -12.90 2.20 13.08
N VAL A 240 -13.11 3.48 12.75
CA VAL A 240 -12.72 4.06 11.46
C VAL A 240 -11.19 4.06 11.34
N ASP A 241 -10.48 4.50 12.39
CA ASP A 241 -9.02 4.50 12.43
C ASP A 241 -8.45 3.08 12.27
N THR A 242 -9.07 2.09 12.92
CA THR A 242 -8.74 0.67 12.79
C THR A 242 -8.89 0.19 11.34
N ARG A 243 -9.98 0.56 10.67
CA ARG A 243 -10.23 0.18 9.27
C ARG A 243 -9.18 0.77 8.35
N VAL A 244 -8.84 2.04 8.54
CA VAL A 244 -7.79 2.72 7.79
C VAL A 244 -6.43 2.05 8.01
N ALA A 245 -6.05 1.82 9.27
CA ALA A 245 -4.77 1.19 9.59
C ALA A 245 -4.65 -0.25 9.03
N ASN A 246 -5.75 -1.02 9.01
CA ASN A 246 -5.76 -2.36 8.45
C ASN A 246 -5.50 -2.37 6.93
N ILE A 247 -6.00 -1.37 6.18
CA ILE A 247 -5.68 -1.23 4.75
C ILE A 247 -4.18 -0.95 4.55
N LEU A 248 -3.61 -0.05 5.35
CA LEU A 248 -2.18 0.23 5.27
C LEU A 248 -1.35 -1.03 5.58
N ALA A 249 -1.77 -1.81 6.59
CA ALA A 249 -1.12 -3.08 6.94
C ALA A 249 -1.26 -4.14 5.84
N GLY A 250 -2.40 -4.21 5.14
CA GLY A 250 -2.61 -5.09 3.99
C GLY A 250 -1.63 -4.78 2.86
N ILE A 251 -1.57 -3.52 2.43
CA ILE A 251 -0.63 -3.06 1.39
C ILE A 251 0.83 -3.33 1.81
N ALA A 252 1.16 -3.08 3.09
CA ALA A 252 2.49 -3.36 3.62
C ALA A 252 2.82 -4.86 3.59
N ALA A 253 1.86 -5.76 3.85
CA ALA A 253 2.06 -7.20 3.77
C ALA A 253 2.34 -7.65 2.32
N SER A 254 1.59 -7.14 1.34
CA SER A 254 1.81 -7.40 -0.09
C SER A 254 3.18 -6.91 -0.55
N ALA A 255 3.58 -5.70 -0.17
CA ALA A 255 4.88 -5.15 -0.45
C ALA A 255 6.02 -5.96 0.20
N HIS A 256 5.84 -6.39 1.44
CA HIS A 256 6.81 -7.24 2.15
C HIS A 256 7.00 -8.58 1.43
N LYS A 257 5.91 -9.23 1.03
CA LYS A 257 5.94 -10.49 0.29
C LYS A 257 6.70 -10.35 -1.03
N MET A 258 6.37 -9.36 -1.85
CA MET A 258 7.06 -9.06 -3.10
C MET A 258 8.56 -8.82 -2.88
N SER A 259 8.91 -8.00 -1.90
CA SER A 259 10.31 -7.68 -1.60
C SER A 259 11.13 -8.88 -1.15
N ASN A 260 10.53 -9.82 -0.42
CA ASN A 260 11.19 -11.07 -0.05
C ASN A 260 11.47 -11.95 -1.27
N ASP A 261 10.49 -12.11 -2.17
CA ASP A 261 10.69 -12.88 -3.39
C ASP A 261 11.82 -12.28 -4.25
N ILE A 262 11.86 -10.96 -4.41
CA ILE A 262 12.93 -10.26 -5.15
C ILE A 262 14.29 -10.51 -4.51
N ARG A 263 14.40 -10.45 -3.18
CA ARG A 263 15.66 -10.74 -2.46
C ARG A 263 16.12 -12.17 -2.67
N LEU A 264 15.23 -13.15 -2.67
CA LEU A 264 15.52 -14.55 -2.96
C LEU A 264 15.94 -14.75 -4.42
N LEU A 265 15.25 -14.09 -5.37
CA LEU A 265 15.60 -14.13 -6.78
C LEU A 265 16.97 -13.46 -7.07
N GLN A 266 17.30 -12.40 -6.36
CA GLN A 266 18.59 -11.75 -6.44
C GLN A 266 19.72 -12.61 -5.85
N HIS A 267 19.45 -13.37 -4.78
CA HIS A 267 20.37 -14.41 -4.29
C HIS A 267 20.66 -15.46 -5.36
N LEU A 268 19.65 -15.89 -6.11
CA LEU A 268 19.79 -16.78 -7.25
C LEU A 268 20.43 -16.11 -8.49
N LYS A 269 20.63 -14.80 -8.47
CA LYS A 269 21.13 -13.99 -9.61
C LYS A 269 20.22 -14.06 -10.84
N GLU A 270 18.96 -14.36 -10.67
CA GLU A 270 17.97 -14.46 -11.74
C GLU A 270 17.26 -13.15 -12.02
N VAL A 271 16.96 -12.39 -10.97
CA VAL A 271 16.35 -11.06 -11.04
C VAL A 271 17.01 -10.17 -9.99
N GLU A 272 17.33 -8.93 -10.37
CA GLU A 272 17.91 -7.93 -9.47
C GLU A 272 17.09 -6.66 -9.45
N GLU A 273 17.04 -5.98 -8.29
CA GLU A 273 16.52 -4.62 -8.20
C GLU A 273 17.44 -3.64 -8.97
N PRO A 274 16.94 -2.45 -9.36
CA PRO A 274 17.75 -1.48 -10.09
C PRO A 274 18.97 -1.02 -9.27
N PHE A 275 20.08 -0.86 -9.95
CA PHE A 275 21.34 -0.40 -9.38
C PHE A 275 21.88 0.77 -10.19
N GLU A 276 22.03 1.93 -9.55
CA GLU A 276 22.49 3.15 -10.22
C GLU A 276 24.01 3.14 -10.46
N LYS A 277 24.44 3.82 -11.52
CA LYS A 277 25.86 3.84 -11.91
C LYS A 277 26.81 4.34 -10.81
N SER A 278 26.36 5.27 -9.98
CA SER A 278 27.12 5.84 -8.87
C SER A 278 26.84 5.18 -7.52
N GLN A 279 25.94 4.21 -7.47
CA GLN A 279 25.55 3.56 -6.23
C GLN A 279 26.66 2.65 -5.71
N ILE A 280 26.93 2.73 -4.40
CA ILE A 280 27.88 1.83 -3.73
C ILE A 280 27.06 0.75 -3.00
N GLY A 281 27.20 -0.50 -3.47
CA GLY A 281 26.48 -1.64 -2.87
C GLY A 281 27.15 -2.23 -1.64
N SER A 282 28.45 -2.01 -1.48
CA SER A 282 29.23 -2.53 -0.35
C SER A 282 30.49 -1.71 -0.15
N SER A 283 30.83 -1.39 1.09
CA SER A 283 32.05 -0.69 1.45
C SER A 283 33.33 -1.54 1.30
N ALA A 284 33.18 -2.88 1.32
CA ALA A 284 34.31 -3.81 1.29
C ALA A 284 34.45 -4.54 -0.05
N MET A 285 33.36 -4.82 -0.75
CA MET A 285 33.36 -5.57 -2.02
C MET A 285 32.65 -4.76 -3.09
N ALA A 286 33.41 -4.05 -3.92
CA ALA A 286 32.90 -3.06 -4.87
C ALA A 286 31.89 -3.62 -5.90
N TYR A 287 31.99 -4.90 -6.27
CA TYR A 287 31.07 -5.54 -7.22
C TYR A 287 29.76 -6.03 -6.60
N LYS A 288 29.68 -6.06 -5.25
CA LYS A 288 28.52 -6.62 -4.54
C LYS A 288 27.32 -5.69 -4.65
N ARG A 289 26.23 -6.20 -5.19
CA ARG A 289 24.94 -5.50 -5.30
C ARG A 289 23.99 -6.07 -4.27
N ASN A 290 23.73 -5.30 -3.22
CA ASN A 290 22.77 -5.68 -2.18
C ASN A 290 21.37 -5.20 -2.56
N PRO A 291 20.31 -6.00 -2.29
CA PRO A 291 18.91 -5.59 -2.55
C PRO A 291 18.42 -4.62 -1.47
N MET A 292 19.09 -3.46 -1.34
CA MET A 292 18.86 -2.52 -0.22
C MET A 292 17.48 -1.88 -0.25
N ARG A 293 16.89 -1.67 -1.43
CA ARG A 293 15.54 -1.11 -1.58
C ARG A 293 14.50 -2.13 -1.15
N SER A 294 14.64 -3.38 -1.58
CA SER A 294 13.77 -4.48 -1.16
C SER A 294 13.90 -4.78 0.35
N GLU A 295 15.11 -4.70 0.92
CA GLU A 295 15.32 -4.81 2.37
C GLU A 295 14.61 -3.67 3.14
N ARG A 296 14.63 -2.46 2.60
CA ARG A 296 13.97 -1.29 3.17
C ARG A 296 12.44 -1.41 3.09
N ILE A 297 11.90 -1.87 1.95
CA ILE A 297 10.47 -2.20 1.84
C ILE A 297 10.08 -3.18 2.94
N ALA A 298 10.80 -4.29 3.09
CA ALA A 298 10.52 -5.29 4.11
C ALA A 298 10.57 -4.73 5.54
N SER A 299 11.54 -3.85 5.84
CA SER A 299 11.70 -3.29 7.18
C SER A 299 10.61 -2.28 7.54
N LEU A 300 10.27 -1.36 6.62
CA LEU A 300 9.18 -0.41 6.81
C LEU A 300 7.81 -1.10 6.88
N SER A 301 7.61 -2.16 6.08
CA SER A 301 6.36 -2.93 6.10
C SER A 301 6.09 -3.56 7.46
N ARG A 302 7.13 -4.09 8.14
CA ARG A 302 6.96 -4.62 9.51
C ARG A 302 6.52 -3.53 10.48
N TYR A 303 7.05 -2.31 10.33
CA TYR A 303 6.64 -1.17 11.14
C TYR A 303 5.15 -0.89 10.97
N VAL A 304 4.67 -0.75 9.73
CA VAL A 304 3.24 -0.48 9.43
C VAL A 304 2.32 -1.58 9.95
N MET A 305 2.68 -2.86 9.75
CA MET A 305 1.87 -3.99 10.21
C MET A 305 1.73 -4.02 11.74
N ILE A 306 2.78 -3.69 12.48
CA ILE A 306 2.74 -3.63 13.95
C ILE A 306 2.02 -2.36 14.43
N ASP A 307 2.26 -1.22 13.78
CA ASP A 307 1.60 0.04 14.12
C ASP A 307 0.07 -0.04 14.00
N ALA A 308 -0.46 -0.82 13.07
CA ALA A 308 -1.90 -1.04 12.89
C ALA A 308 -2.60 -1.62 14.13
N LEU A 309 -1.87 -2.20 15.08
CA LEU A 309 -2.42 -2.64 16.36
C LEU A 309 -2.82 -1.46 17.27
N ASN A 310 -2.15 -0.31 17.16
CA ASN A 310 -2.46 0.87 17.96
C ASN A 310 -3.92 1.32 17.80
N PRO A 311 -4.43 1.62 16.59
CA PRO A 311 -5.83 1.98 16.40
C PRO A 311 -6.82 0.89 16.83
N ALA A 312 -6.47 -0.39 16.66
CA ALA A 312 -7.33 -1.50 17.05
C ALA A 312 -7.51 -1.55 18.59
N ILE A 313 -6.42 -1.43 19.34
CA ILE A 313 -6.44 -1.39 20.81
C ILE A 313 -7.13 -0.12 21.29
N THR A 314 -6.83 1.03 20.71
CA THR A 314 -7.48 2.31 21.04
C THR A 314 -8.98 2.22 20.84
N SER A 315 -9.45 1.65 19.74
CA SER A 315 -10.87 1.44 19.48
C SER A 315 -11.55 0.56 20.54
N ALA A 316 -10.86 -0.50 20.98
CA ALA A 316 -11.37 -1.45 21.96
C ALA A 316 -11.44 -0.89 23.40
N THR A 317 -10.64 0.13 23.70
CA THR A 317 -10.52 0.71 25.04
C THR A 317 -11.25 2.05 25.24
N GLN A 318 -12.00 2.52 24.23
CA GLN A 318 -12.83 3.73 24.39
C GLN A 318 -13.97 3.52 25.40
N TRP A 319 -14.26 4.57 26.19
CA TRP A 319 -15.29 4.54 27.20
C TRP A 319 -16.47 5.45 26.87
N PHE A 320 -17.67 4.91 26.91
CA PHE A 320 -18.92 5.66 26.72
C PHE A 320 -18.87 6.63 25.53
N GLU A 321 -19.24 7.90 25.75
CA GLU A 321 -19.29 8.94 24.71
C GLU A 321 -17.94 9.57 24.41
N ARG A 322 -16.97 9.48 25.34
CA ARG A 322 -15.62 10.04 25.17
C ARG A 322 -14.66 9.56 26.24
N THR A 323 -13.45 9.16 25.80
CA THR A 323 -12.23 9.14 26.60
C THR A 323 -11.11 9.80 25.81
N LEU A 324 -10.07 10.35 26.46
CA LEU A 324 -9.03 11.14 25.81
C LEU A 324 -7.76 10.33 25.51
N ASP A 325 -7.68 9.09 25.92
CA ASP A 325 -6.51 8.22 25.75
C ASP A 325 -6.20 7.90 24.27
N ASP A 326 -7.16 8.07 23.39
CA ASP A 326 -6.98 7.99 21.94
C ASP A 326 -6.08 9.08 21.39
N SER A 327 -6.12 10.28 21.98
CA SER A 327 -5.60 11.51 21.38
C SER A 327 -4.10 11.46 21.11
N ALA A 328 -3.29 11.09 22.10
CA ALA A 328 -1.84 11.01 21.93
C ALA A 328 -1.44 9.85 21.03
N ASN A 329 -2.07 8.67 21.20
CA ASN A 329 -1.76 7.49 20.40
C ASN A 329 -2.04 7.71 18.92
N LYS A 330 -3.24 8.20 18.56
CA LYS A 330 -3.59 8.38 17.14
C LYS A 330 -2.80 9.50 16.44
N ARG A 331 -2.29 10.50 17.20
CA ARG A 331 -1.42 11.56 16.64
C ARG A 331 -0.05 11.03 16.21
N LEU A 332 0.34 9.86 16.69
CA LEU A 332 1.55 9.13 16.30
C LEU A 332 1.22 8.07 15.25
N SER A 333 0.37 7.11 15.62
CA SER A 333 0.13 5.91 14.82
C SER A 333 -0.46 6.21 13.44
N ILE A 334 -1.44 7.10 13.33
CA ILE A 334 -2.06 7.39 12.03
C ILE A 334 -1.09 8.09 11.06
N PRO A 335 -0.48 9.23 11.41
CA PRO A 335 0.49 9.88 10.52
C PRO A 335 1.67 8.98 10.16
N GLU A 336 2.28 8.30 11.13
CA GLU A 336 3.44 7.46 10.89
C GLU A 336 3.13 6.26 10.01
N GLY A 337 1.97 5.63 10.18
CA GLY A 337 1.49 4.58 9.28
C GLY A 337 1.38 5.05 7.82
N PHE A 338 0.82 6.24 7.59
CA PHE A 338 0.72 6.83 6.26
C PHE A 338 2.07 7.27 5.69
N LEU A 339 2.92 7.90 6.48
CA LEU A 339 4.27 8.29 6.05
C LEU A 339 5.10 7.07 5.66
N ALA A 340 5.00 5.99 6.41
CA ALA A 340 5.72 4.75 6.12
C ALA A 340 5.20 4.06 4.85
N ILE A 341 3.86 3.93 4.69
CA ILE A 341 3.29 3.29 3.50
C ILE A 341 3.56 4.10 2.22
N ASP A 342 3.58 5.42 2.32
CA ASP A 342 3.93 6.31 1.22
C ASP A 342 5.35 6.02 0.71
N GLY A 343 6.32 5.94 1.61
CA GLY A 343 7.70 5.56 1.29
C GLY A 343 7.84 4.14 0.76
N ILE A 344 7.06 3.18 1.28
CA ILE A 344 7.02 1.81 0.79
C ILE A 344 6.57 1.77 -0.68
N LEU A 345 5.50 2.50 -1.02
CA LEU A 345 4.96 2.51 -2.39
C LEU A 345 5.92 3.19 -3.37
N ASP A 346 6.61 4.27 -2.98
CA ASP A 346 7.65 4.89 -3.81
C ASP A 346 8.82 3.92 -4.06
N LEU A 347 9.25 3.19 -3.03
CA LEU A 347 10.26 2.14 -3.19
C LEU A 347 9.77 1.00 -4.10
N CYS A 348 8.52 0.56 -3.96
CA CYS A 348 7.93 -0.46 -4.84
C CYS A 348 7.91 0.00 -6.30
N LEU A 349 7.47 1.23 -6.57
CA LEU A 349 7.49 1.82 -7.91
C LEU A 349 8.89 1.79 -8.51
N ASN A 350 9.88 2.28 -7.77
CA ASN A 350 11.26 2.32 -8.23
C ASN A 350 11.84 0.93 -8.49
N VAL A 351 11.60 -0.02 -7.58
CA VAL A 351 12.11 -1.39 -7.73
C VAL A 351 11.48 -2.07 -8.94
N VAL A 352 10.17 -1.97 -9.12
CA VAL A 352 9.45 -2.67 -10.19
C VAL A 352 9.78 -2.09 -11.57
N ASP A 353 9.83 -0.75 -11.72
CA ASP A 353 10.21 -0.08 -12.98
C ASP A 353 11.63 -0.47 -13.43
N GLY A 354 12.52 -0.70 -12.49
CA GLY A 354 13.93 -0.99 -12.76
C GLY A 354 14.35 -2.46 -12.65
N LEU A 355 13.45 -3.42 -12.44
CA LEU A 355 13.81 -4.85 -12.32
C LEU A 355 14.58 -5.37 -13.53
N VAL A 356 15.73 -5.98 -13.26
CA VAL A 356 16.60 -6.60 -14.26
C VAL A 356 16.47 -8.11 -14.20
N VAL A 357 16.11 -8.72 -15.33
CA VAL A 357 16.01 -10.19 -15.47
C VAL A 357 17.22 -10.71 -16.24
N TYR A 358 17.80 -11.82 -15.79
CA TYR A 358 18.95 -12.48 -16.41
C TYR A 358 18.56 -13.83 -17.04
N PRO A 359 18.03 -13.85 -18.29
CA PRO A 359 17.51 -15.07 -18.91
C PRO A 359 18.53 -16.20 -19.00
N LYS A 360 19.81 -15.88 -19.20
CA LYS A 360 20.87 -16.91 -19.29
C LYS A 360 21.21 -17.57 -17.97
N VAL A 361 21.09 -16.85 -16.86
CA VAL A 361 21.23 -17.45 -15.51
C VAL A 361 20.02 -18.33 -15.22
N ILE A 362 18.81 -17.86 -15.53
CA ILE A 362 17.57 -18.64 -15.40
C ILE A 362 17.65 -19.94 -16.23
N GLU A 363 18.11 -19.85 -17.50
CA GLU A 363 18.28 -21.00 -18.38
C GLU A 363 19.25 -22.02 -17.77
N LYS A 364 20.40 -21.56 -17.22
CA LYS A 364 21.38 -22.44 -16.57
C LYS A 364 20.75 -23.18 -15.37
N HIS A 365 20.05 -22.49 -14.51
CA HIS A 365 19.37 -23.12 -13.35
C HIS A 365 18.26 -24.05 -13.80
N MET A 366 17.48 -23.66 -14.81
CA MET A 366 16.45 -24.49 -15.40
C MET A 366 17.03 -25.81 -15.93
N MET A 367 18.10 -25.74 -16.70
CA MET A 367 18.71 -26.93 -17.33
C MET A 367 19.36 -27.87 -16.32
N SER A 368 19.74 -27.42 -15.13
CA SER A 368 20.23 -28.32 -14.06
C SER A 368 19.12 -29.20 -13.45
N GLU A 369 17.87 -28.75 -13.49
CA GLU A 369 16.72 -29.42 -12.86
C GLU A 369 15.75 -30.05 -13.87
N LEU A 370 15.65 -29.48 -15.09
CA LEU A 370 14.69 -29.89 -16.10
C LEU A 370 14.76 -31.38 -16.48
N PRO A 371 15.95 -32.04 -16.57
CA PRO A 371 16.01 -33.46 -16.84
C PRO A 371 15.21 -34.33 -15.85
N PHE A 372 15.23 -33.99 -14.55
CA PHE A 372 14.44 -34.67 -13.54
C PHE A 372 12.94 -34.42 -13.71
N MET A 373 12.53 -33.24 -14.13
CA MET A 373 11.13 -32.87 -14.34
C MET A 373 10.57 -33.43 -15.64
N ALA A 374 11.42 -33.63 -16.64
CA ALA A 374 11.03 -34.17 -17.94
C ALA A 374 10.90 -35.67 -18.01
N THR A 375 11.19 -36.40 -16.95
CA THR A 375 11.21 -37.87 -16.91
C THR A 375 9.90 -38.52 -17.37
N GLU A 376 8.74 -37.92 -17.08
CA GLU A 376 7.44 -38.39 -17.56
C GLU A 376 7.34 -38.30 -19.09
N ASN A 377 7.74 -37.17 -19.66
CA ASN A 377 7.71 -36.91 -21.10
C ASN A 377 8.68 -37.85 -21.83
N ILE A 378 9.89 -38.00 -21.28
CA ILE A 378 10.89 -38.93 -21.80
C ILE A 378 10.36 -40.37 -21.80
N MET A 379 9.73 -40.77 -20.71
CA MET A 379 9.11 -42.12 -20.61
C MET A 379 8.03 -42.30 -21.68
N MET A 380 7.17 -41.30 -21.89
CA MET A 380 6.12 -41.37 -22.90
C MET A 380 6.68 -41.40 -24.33
N ASP A 381 7.75 -40.69 -24.61
CA ASP A 381 8.42 -40.74 -25.91
C ASP A 381 9.11 -42.10 -26.14
N ALA A 382 9.73 -42.70 -25.11
CA ALA A 382 10.28 -44.04 -25.16
C ALA A 382 9.18 -45.13 -25.35
N VAL A 383 8.01 -44.97 -24.74
CA VAL A 383 6.84 -45.87 -24.99
C VAL A 383 6.38 -45.76 -26.44
N LYS A 384 6.30 -44.57 -27.03
CA LYS A 384 5.99 -44.40 -28.45
C LYS A 384 7.04 -45.04 -29.36
N ALA A 385 8.31 -45.11 -28.91
CA ALA A 385 9.38 -45.80 -29.62
C ALA A 385 9.36 -47.32 -29.41
N GLY A 386 8.35 -47.88 -28.71
CA GLY A 386 8.11 -49.34 -28.53
C GLY A 386 8.52 -49.89 -27.18
N GLY A 387 8.91 -49.06 -26.22
CA GLY A 387 9.31 -49.52 -24.88
C GLY A 387 8.11 -49.88 -23.98
N ASP A 388 8.35 -50.77 -22.96
CA ASP A 388 7.37 -51.09 -21.93
C ASP A 388 7.32 -50.02 -20.84
N ARG A 389 6.12 -49.47 -20.59
CA ARG A 389 5.92 -48.36 -19.65
C ARG A 389 6.35 -48.69 -18.23
N GLN A 390 6.13 -49.90 -17.74
CA GLN A 390 6.45 -50.27 -16.37
C GLN A 390 7.96 -50.49 -16.19
N GLU A 391 8.59 -51.12 -17.16
CA GLU A 391 10.04 -51.28 -17.19
C GLU A 391 10.73 -49.91 -17.27
N LEU A 392 10.28 -49.07 -18.18
CA LEU A 392 10.84 -47.69 -18.35
C LEU A 392 10.69 -46.86 -17.09
N HIS A 393 9.58 -46.97 -16.38
CA HIS A 393 9.36 -46.23 -15.12
C HIS A 393 10.38 -46.65 -14.05
N GLU A 394 10.63 -47.93 -13.88
CA GLU A 394 11.61 -48.42 -12.90
C GLU A 394 13.05 -48.01 -13.31
N ARG A 395 13.36 -48.11 -14.58
CA ARG A 395 14.66 -47.63 -15.11
C ARG A 395 14.90 -46.16 -14.87
N ILE A 396 13.91 -45.28 -15.18
CA ILE A 396 13.98 -43.86 -14.89
C ILE A 396 14.21 -43.59 -13.40
N ARG A 397 13.53 -44.31 -12.52
CA ARG A 397 13.72 -44.19 -11.08
C ARG A 397 15.17 -44.49 -10.67
N GLU A 398 15.74 -45.61 -11.16
CA GLU A 398 17.13 -46.04 -10.88
C GLU A 398 18.13 -44.99 -11.41
N LEU A 399 18.02 -44.60 -12.69
CA LEU A 399 18.89 -43.62 -13.32
C LEU A 399 18.77 -42.22 -12.68
N SER A 400 17.57 -41.82 -12.24
CA SER A 400 17.36 -40.57 -11.50
C SER A 400 18.06 -40.58 -10.14
N MET A 401 18.09 -41.73 -9.45
CA MET A 401 18.83 -41.86 -8.20
C MET A 401 20.34 -41.77 -8.42
N GLU A 402 20.84 -42.36 -9.49
CA GLU A 402 22.26 -42.30 -9.89
C GLU A 402 22.66 -40.87 -10.25
N ALA A 403 21.90 -40.20 -11.13
CA ALA A 403 22.12 -38.79 -11.47
C ALA A 403 22.02 -37.89 -10.24
N GLY A 404 21.07 -38.16 -9.33
CA GLY A 404 20.96 -37.44 -8.06
C GLY A 404 22.19 -37.57 -7.15
N LYS A 405 22.85 -38.77 -7.17
CA LYS A 405 24.13 -38.96 -6.48
C LYS A 405 25.24 -38.16 -7.14
N THR A 406 25.34 -38.18 -8.47
CA THR A 406 26.31 -37.37 -9.24
C THR A 406 26.21 -35.90 -8.89
N VAL A 407 25.00 -35.34 -8.82
CA VAL A 407 24.78 -33.93 -8.48
C VAL A 407 25.08 -33.63 -7.01
N LYS A 408 24.51 -34.41 -6.06
CA LYS A 408 24.50 -34.06 -4.64
C LYS A 408 25.73 -34.57 -3.86
N VAL A 409 26.31 -35.69 -4.25
CA VAL A 409 27.43 -36.30 -3.53
C VAL A 409 28.75 -35.94 -4.20
N GLU A 410 28.78 -35.97 -5.54
CA GLU A 410 30.00 -35.72 -6.31
C GLU A 410 30.17 -34.25 -6.71
N GLY A 411 29.08 -33.45 -6.68
CA GLY A 411 29.12 -32.04 -7.05
C GLY A 411 29.27 -31.79 -8.56
N ASN A 412 28.96 -32.79 -9.39
CA ASN A 412 29.03 -32.71 -10.84
C ASN A 412 27.71 -32.26 -11.44
N ASP A 413 27.72 -31.94 -12.75
CA ASP A 413 26.49 -31.57 -13.47
C ASP A 413 25.56 -32.78 -13.61
N ASN A 414 24.24 -32.48 -13.80
CA ASN A 414 23.21 -33.49 -13.99
C ASN A 414 23.43 -34.24 -15.29
N ASN A 415 23.64 -35.53 -15.19
CA ASN A 415 23.94 -36.44 -16.29
C ASN A 415 22.81 -37.44 -16.64
N LEU A 416 21.59 -37.13 -16.18
CA LEU A 416 20.44 -38.06 -16.36
C LEU A 416 20.16 -38.34 -17.85
N LEU A 417 20.27 -37.36 -18.71
CA LEU A 417 20.02 -37.54 -20.14
C LEU A 417 21.05 -38.47 -20.78
N GLU A 418 22.32 -38.35 -20.38
CA GLU A 418 23.42 -39.25 -20.81
C GLU A 418 23.18 -40.68 -20.32
N LEU A 419 22.76 -40.86 -19.09
CA LEU A 419 22.41 -42.18 -18.52
C LEU A 419 21.23 -42.84 -19.27
N ILE A 420 20.15 -42.05 -19.55
CA ILE A 420 19.01 -42.55 -20.32
C ILE A 420 19.39 -42.88 -21.76
N ALA A 421 20.20 -42.05 -22.41
CA ALA A 421 20.68 -42.32 -23.79
C ALA A 421 21.55 -43.56 -23.89
N ALA A 422 22.29 -43.91 -22.84
CA ALA A 422 23.12 -45.10 -22.78
C ALA A 422 22.34 -46.39 -22.48
N ASP A 423 21.09 -46.30 -21.97
CA ASP A 423 20.25 -47.46 -21.65
C ASP A 423 19.41 -47.84 -22.88
N PRO A 424 19.67 -49.06 -23.46
CA PRO A 424 18.98 -49.47 -24.67
C PRO A 424 17.44 -49.68 -24.50
N ALA A 425 16.91 -49.76 -23.28
CA ALA A 425 15.50 -49.86 -23.06
C ALA A 425 14.70 -48.66 -23.55
N PHE A 426 15.31 -47.47 -23.58
CA PHE A 426 14.64 -46.24 -24.03
C PHE A 426 14.62 -46.06 -25.55
N ASN A 427 15.57 -46.66 -26.25
CA ASN A 427 15.72 -46.48 -27.72
C ASN A 427 15.65 -45.00 -28.18
N LEU A 428 16.23 -44.10 -27.41
CA LEU A 428 16.28 -42.65 -27.65
C LEU A 428 17.75 -42.19 -27.72
N SER A 429 18.09 -41.39 -28.72
CA SER A 429 19.43 -40.81 -28.80
C SER A 429 19.55 -39.59 -27.84
N LEU A 430 20.78 -39.28 -27.43
CA LEU A 430 21.03 -38.07 -26.61
C LEU A 430 20.56 -36.78 -27.31
N ASP A 431 20.68 -36.71 -28.64
CA ASP A 431 20.20 -35.59 -29.43
C ASP A 431 18.68 -35.44 -29.40
N ASP A 432 17.95 -36.57 -29.42
CA ASP A 432 16.48 -36.56 -29.30
C ASP A 432 16.06 -36.13 -27.91
N LEU A 433 16.73 -36.60 -26.87
CA LEU A 433 16.47 -36.18 -25.48
C LEU A 433 16.75 -34.68 -25.29
N LYS A 434 17.87 -34.17 -25.83
CA LYS A 434 18.19 -32.74 -25.77
C LYS A 434 17.16 -31.86 -26.50
N LYS A 435 16.61 -32.30 -27.64
CA LYS A 435 15.53 -31.59 -28.36
C LYS A 435 14.23 -31.49 -27.56
N SER A 436 13.99 -32.47 -26.66
CA SER A 436 12.82 -32.44 -25.80
C SER A 436 12.96 -31.50 -24.59
N MET A 437 14.20 -31.05 -24.28
CA MET A 437 14.51 -30.15 -23.16
C MET A 437 14.29 -28.67 -23.48
N ASP A 438 13.21 -28.35 -24.18
CA ASP A 438 12.78 -26.96 -24.38
C ASP A 438 11.93 -26.49 -23.19
N PRO A 439 12.43 -25.59 -22.34
CA PRO A 439 11.71 -25.13 -21.16
C PRO A 439 10.32 -24.58 -21.44
N ALA A 440 10.10 -24.01 -22.63
CA ALA A 440 8.81 -23.43 -23.02
C ALA A 440 7.68 -24.49 -23.10
N LYS A 441 8.01 -25.77 -23.28
CA LYS A 441 7.04 -26.87 -23.31
C LYS A 441 6.51 -27.26 -21.92
N TYR A 442 7.18 -26.80 -20.85
CA TYR A 442 6.89 -27.25 -19.48
C TYR A 442 6.19 -26.18 -18.62
N VAL A 443 5.98 -24.98 -19.14
CA VAL A 443 5.38 -23.85 -18.40
C VAL A 443 3.86 -23.88 -18.31
N GLY A 444 3.23 -24.94 -18.83
CA GLY A 444 1.77 -25.07 -18.83
C GLY A 444 1.08 -23.88 -19.50
N ARG A 445 0.08 -23.34 -18.85
CA ARG A 445 -0.72 -22.19 -19.32
C ARG A 445 -0.25 -20.84 -18.73
N SER A 446 1.01 -20.73 -18.30
CA SER A 446 1.50 -19.52 -17.65
C SER A 446 1.29 -18.26 -18.49
N LYS A 447 1.62 -18.30 -19.78
CA LYS A 447 1.47 -17.16 -20.71
C LYS A 447 -0.01 -16.75 -20.84
N GLU A 448 -0.88 -17.68 -21.13
CA GLU A 448 -2.33 -17.45 -21.35
C GLU A 448 -3.01 -16.95 -20.05
N GLN A 449 -2.55 -17.41 -18.87
CA GLN A 449 -3.03 -16.93 -17.59
C GLN A 449 -2.63 -15.46 -17.36
N VAL A 450 -1.38 -15.09 -17.67
CA VAL A 450 -0.94 -13.69 -17.61
C VAL A 450 -1.79 -12.82 -18.55
N GLU A 451 -1.89 -13.18 -19.83
CA GLU A 451 -2.66 -12.43 -20.81
C GLU A 451 -4.13 -12.26 -20.38
N SER A 452 -4.75 -13.33 -19.91
CA SER A 452 -6.15 -13.30 -19.45
C SER A 452 -6.34 -12.39 -18.23
N PHE A 453 -5.43 -12.48 -17.24
CA PHE A 453 -5.49 -11.66 -16.04
C PHE A 453 -5.28 -10.17 -16.34
N LEU A 454 -4.27 -9.85 -17.14
CA LEU A 454 -4.00 -8.47 -17.54
C LEU A 454 -5.15 -7.86 -18.32
N THR A 455 -5.74 -8.62 -19.28
CA THR A 455 -6.79 -8.09 -20.15
C THR A 455 -8.13 -7.98 -19.43
N LYS A 456 -8.52 -9.02 -18.65
CA LYS A 456 -9.87 -9.10 -18.08
C LYS A 456 -10.02 -8.43 -16.73
N VAL A 457 -8.94 -8.34 -15.95
CA VAL A 457 -8.98 -7.81 -14.57
C VAL A 457 -8.24 -6.49 -14.48
N ILE A 458 -6.98 -6.43 -14.88
CA ILE A 458 -6.13 -5.26 -14.64
C ILE A 458 -6.42 -4.11 -15.61
N ALA A 459 -6.59 -4.39 -16.91
CA ALA A 459 -6.83 -3.32 -17.88
C ALA A 459 -8.09 -2.47 -17.58
N PRO A 460 -9.24 -3.04 -17.17
CA PRO A 460 -10.38 -2.26 -16.71
C PRO A 460 -10.07 -1.35 -15.51
N VAL A 461 -9.32 -1.86 -14.53
CA VAL A 461 -8.92 -1.10 -13.34
C VAL A 461 -8.02 0.07 -13.72
N LEU A 462 -7.06 -0.13 -14.61
CA LEU A 462 -6.16 0.93 -15.06
C LEU A 462 -6.90 1.98 -15.89
N GLU A 463 -7.86 1.58 -16.73
CA GLU A 463 -8.69 2.52 -17.50
C GLU A 463 -9.57 3.37 -16.58
N GLU A 464 -10.20 2.77 -15.56
CA GLU A 464 -10.98 3.50 -14.56
C GLU A 464 -10.14 4.55 -13.82
N ASN A 465 -8.87 4.24 -13.56
CA ASN A 465 -7.95 5.09 -12.80
C ASN A 465 -6.92 5.82 -13.68
N LYS A 466 -7.13 5.94 -14.98
CA LYS A 466 -6.16 6.50 -15.94
C LYS A 466 -5.65 7.90 -15.61
N ALA A 467 -6.48 8.73 -14.97
CA ALA A 467 -6.10 10.06 -14.53
C ALA A 467 -5.04 10.08 -13.40
N MET A 468 -4.82 8.94 -12.74
CA MET A 468 -3.85 8.78 -11.65
C MET A 468 -2.51 8.20 -12.13
N LEU A 469 -2.43 7.73 -13.39
CA LEU A 469 -1.25 7.08 -13.95
C LEU A 469 -0.13 8.07 -14.25
N GLY A 470 1.10 7.55 -14.35
CA GLY A 470 2.29 8.31 -14.73
C GLY A 470 3.05 8.92 -13.54
N VAL A 471 2.77 8.50 -12.32
CA VAL A 471 3.57 8.88 -11.15
C VAL A 471 4.93 8.20 -11.23
N LYS A 472 5.98 9.02 -11.07
CA LYS A 472 7.36 8.52 -10.93
C LYS A 472 7.78 8.54 -9.47
N ALA A 473 8.48 7.51 -9.05
CA ALA A 473 9.02 7.45 -7.69
C ALA A 473 10.12 8.50 -7.49
N GLU A 474 10.00 9.30 -6.44
CA GLU A 474 11.09 10.13 -5.94
C GLU A 474 11.75 9.40 -4.77
N ILE A 475 12.97 8.91 -4.98
CA ILE A 475 13.73 8.22 -3.92
C ILE A 475 14.83 9.14 -3.42
N ASN A 476 14.81 9.44 -2.12
CA ASN A 476 15.81 10.26 -1.45
C ASN A 476 16.93 9.43 -0.77
N VAL A 477 16.90 8.11 -0.92
CA VAL A 477 17.81 7.18 -0.22
C VAL A 477 18.12 5.92 -1.03
#